data_c0059152701346c40806a49863a7d8eb
#
_entry.id   c0059152701346c40806a49863a7d8eb
#
_cell.length_a   1.000
_cell.length_b   1.000
_cell.length_c   1.000
_cell.angle_alpha   90.00
_cell.angle_beta   90.00
_cell.angle_gamma   90.00
#
_symmetry.space_group_name_H-M   'P 1'
#
loop_
_entity.id
_entity.type
_entity.pdbx_description
1 polymer ?
#
loop_
_entity_poly.entity_id
_entity_poly.type
_entity_poly.pdbx_seq_one_letter_code
_entity_poly.pdbx_strand_id
1 'polypeptide(L)'
;MAKTKQDAETVQIEIITPEEAGALLKVSSKLGNGRSRYIQNRPLRKPYVQQIAREIAADEWRYTGESICITSAGKVTDGQHRLHACVVANKPIRTVVARGVRTKDSAEVAGTGLGRTMPDALFMAGEKSRNNLSAALTKLRFWEVGAHRRTQHKTAKLNGLSLSNRTIVDYLAVHPRLRDVVNLFSNSVTYVMPPSTANVCYYIFSHYDAEVNELFWDEVLHGEGLKIGDATYTLRTLLARNQRKPKRERLTSEYMDAIVTKAFNAFVEGREVRHFRFADAETFPALLYPRLSEFFAETGTL
;
A
#
# COMPACT_ATOMS: atom_id res chain seq x y z
N MET A 1 19.01 -30.26 -45.81
CA MET A 1 18.23 -29.74 -44.66
C MET A 1 19.19 -29.39 -43.53
N ALA A 2 19.56 -28.13 -43.37
CA ALA A 2 20.44 -27.68 -42.30
C ALA A 2 19.68 -27.69 -41.00
N LYS A 3 20.09 -28.51 -40.02
CA LYS A 3 19.62 -28.43 -38.63
C LYS A 3 20.10 -27.08 -38.07
N THR A 4 19.20 -26.16 -37.92
CA THR A 4 19.43 -24.92 -37.16
C THR A 4 19.92 -25.30 -35.77
N LYS A 5 21.11 -24.90 -35.37
CA LYS A 5 21.61 -24.99 -33.98
C LYS A 5 20.55 -24.35 -33.10
N GLN A 6 19.82 -25.17 -32.37
CA GLN A 6 18.94 -24.73 -31.30
C GLN A 6 19.87 -24.21 -30.22
N ASP A 7 19.90 -22.86 -30.02
CA ASP A 7 20.65 -22.30 -28.91
C ASP A 7 20.15 -22.95 -27.64
N ALA A 8 21.08 -23.55 -26.89
CA ALA A 8 20.75 -24.28 -25.68
C ALA A 8 20.08 -23.35 -24.66
N GLU A 9 18.98 -23.80 -24.09
CA GLU A 9 18.36 -23.09 -22.97
C GLU A 9 19.35 -23.05 -21.79
N THR A 10 19.61 -21.86 -21.26
CA THR A 10 20.54 -21.66 -20.14
C THR A 10 19.83 -20.86 -19.03
N VAL A 11 20.12 -21.22 -17.78
CA VAL A 11 19.65 -20.48 -16.61
C VAL A 11 20.85 -20.17 -15.73
N GLN A 12 21.14 -18.89 -15.55
CA GLN A 12 22.32 -18.43 -14.80
C GLN A 12 21.97 -17.26 -13.92
N ILE A 13 22.75 -17.05 -12.86
CA ILE A 13 22.69 -15.83 -12.06
C ILE A 13 23.65 -14.83 -12.71
N GLU A 14 23.08 -13.71 -13.16
CA GLU A 14 23.84 -12.64 -13.83
C GLU A 14 23.70 -11.32 -13.07
N ILE A 15 24.67 -10.44 -13.25
CA ILE A 15 24.59 -9.03 -12.88
C ILE A 15 24.27 -8.27 -14.16
N ILE A 16 23.06 -7.74 -14.26
CA ILE A 16 22.61 -6.96 -15.42
C ILE A 16 22.91 -5.49 -15.14
N THR A 17 23.71 -4.87 -16.01
CA THR A 17 24.01 -3.44 -15.93
C THR A 17 22.87 -2.60 -16.56
N PRO A 18 22.79 -1.29 -16.26
CA PRO A 18 21.82 -0.39 -16.91
C PRO A 18 21.94 -0.37 -18.43
N GLU A 19 23.18 -0.46 -18.98
CA GLU A 19 23.46 -0.49 -20.41
C GLU A 19 22.93 -1.77 -21.05
N GLU A 20 23.19 -2.93 -20.42
CA GLU A 20 22.69 -4.24 -20.88
C GLU A 20 21.16 -4.30 -20.80
N ALA A 21 20.57 -3.82 -19.71
CA ALA A 21 19.13 -3.72 -19.55
C ALA A 21 18.50 -2.87 -20.68
N GLY A 22 19.12 -1.72 -20.98
CA GLY A 22 18.70 -0.85 -22.06
C GLY A 22 18.82 -1.50 -23.45
N ALA A 23 19.89 -2.25 -23.70
CA ALA A 23 20.09 -2.98 -24.94
C ALA A 23 19.02 -4.09 -25.14
N LEU A 24 18.75 -4.90 -24.09
CA LEU A 24 17.72 -5.94 -24.10
C LEU A 24 16.32 -5.36 -24.37
N LEU A 25 15.99 -4.24 -23.75
CA LEU A 25 14.72 -3.55 -23.97
C LEU A 25 14.57 -3.00 -25.39
N LYS A 26 15.64 -2.45 -25.96
CA LYS A 26 15.66 -1.96 -27.37
C LYS A 26 15.45 -3.11 -28.37
N VAL A 27 16.12 -4.24 -28.19
CA VAL A 27 15.92 -5.43 -29.01
C VAL A 27 14.48 -5.92 -28.88
N SER A 28 13.97 -6.02 -27.68
CA SER A 28 12.61 -6.47 -27.39
C SER A 28 11.54 -5.56 -28.04
N SER A 29 11.73 -4.25 -28.05
CA SER A 29 10.79 -3.30 -28.69
C SER A 29 10.78 -3.40 -30.23
N LYS A 30 11.94 -3.61 -30.86
CA LYS A 30 12.06 -3.79 -32.32
C LYS A 30 11.38 -5.06 -32.81
N LEU A 31 11.48 -6.15 -32.04
CA LEU A 31 10.87 -7.44 -32.38
C LEU A 31 9.35 -7.46 -32.17
N GLY A 32 8.80 -6.49 -31.42
CA GLY A 32 7.37 -6.38 -31.12
C GLY A 32 6.47 -5.95 -32.28
N ASN A 33 7.03 -5.41 -33.37
CA ASN A 33 6.27 -4.90 -34.54
C ASN A 33 5.90 -5.96 -35.59
N GLY A 34 6.16 -7.25 -35.33
CA GLY A 34 5.76 -8.36 -36.18
C GLY A 34 4.33 -8.80 -35.94
N ARG A 35 3.67 -9.34 -36.99
CA ARG A 35 2.27 -9.81 -37.01
C ARG A 35 1.92 -11.00 -36.08
N SER A 36 2.78 -11.38 -35.13
CA SER A 36 2.54 -12.50 -34.22
C SER A 36 1.79 -12.04 -32.97
N ARG A 37 0.59 -12.62 -32.73
CA ARG A 37 -0.25 -12.40 -31.54
C ARG A 37 0.47 -12.72 -30.21
N TYR A 38 1.54 -13.47 -30.23
CA TYR A 38 2.21 -14.03 -29.05
C TYR A 38 3.42 -13.22 -28.56
N ILE A 39 3.61 -11.99 -29.04
CA ILE A 39 4.86 -11.28 -28.83
C ILE A 39 4.68 -9.90 -28.15
N GLN A 40 3.55 -9.59 -27.56
CA GLN A 40 3.41 -8.36 -26.80
C GLN A 40 3.53 -8.62 -25.32
N ASN A 41 4.54 -8.01 -24.68
CA ASN A 41 4.56 -7.89 -23.24
C ASN A 41 3.36 -7.05 -22.78
N ARG A 42 2.84 -7.36 -21.59
CA ARG A 42 1.81 -6.53 -20.96
C ARG A 42 2.27 -5.06 -20.89
N PRO A 43 1.34 -4.09 -20.91
CA PRO A 43 1.67 -2.66 -20.81
C PRO A 43 2.56 -2.38 -19.60
N LEU A 44 3.56 -1.51 -19.79
CA LEU A 44 4.46 -1.10 -18.72
C LEU A 44 3.72 -0.29 -17.67
N ARG A 45 3.81 -0.72 -16.42
CA ARG A 45 3.24 0.00 -15.27
C ARG A 45 4.31 0.92 -14.69
N LYS A 46 4.33 2.17 -15.13
CA LYS A 46 5.30 3.19 -14.68
C LYS A 46 5.45 3.29 -13.16
N PRO A 47 4.35 3.31 -12.34
CA PRO A 47 4.47 3.35 -10.89
C PRO A 47 5.24 2.16 -10.30
N TYR A 48 5.04 0.97 -10.86
CA TYR A 48 5.74 -0.23 -10.42
C TYR A 48 7.23 -0.20 -10.79
N VAL A 49 7.57 0.31 -11.97
CA VAL A 49 8.98 0.55 -12.36
C VAL A 49 9.64 1.53 -11.40
N GLN A 50 8.98 2.64 -11.07
CA GLN A 50 9.51 3.64 -10.15
C GLN A 50 9.70 3.08 -8.73
N GLN A 51 8.80 2.22 -8.28
CA GLN A 51 8.94 1.55 -7.00
C GLN A 51 10.22 0.68 -6.97
N ILE A 52 10.37 -0.22 -7.94
CA ILE A 52 11.55 -1.10 -8.04
C ILE A 52 12.83 -0.26 -8.18
N ALA A 53 12.80 0.81 -8.98
CA ALA A 53 13.96 1.67 -9.18
C ALA A 53 14.44 2.33 -7.88
N ARG A 54 13.53 2.73 -7.00
CA ARG A 54 13.89 3.25 -5.67
C ARG A 54 14.54 2.17 -4.79
N GLU A 55 13.98 0.97 -4.78
CA GLU A 55 14.55 -0.16 -4.04
C GLU A 55 15.99 -0.47 -4.53
N ILE A 56 16.23 -0.41 -5.84
CA ILE A 56 17.56 -0.58 -6.44
C ILE A 56 18.48 0.60 -6.04
N ALA A 57 17.99 1.83 -6.14
CA ALA A 57 18.76 3.03 -5.82
C ALA A 57 19.17 3.07 -4.34
N ALA A 58 18.32 2.60 -3.44
CA ALA A 58 18.55 2.51 -1.99
C ALA A 58 19.39 1.29 -1.57
N ASP A 59 19.90 0.48 -2.51
CA ASP A 59 20.60 -0.80 -2.25
C ASP A 59 19.74 -1.86 -1.52
N GLU A 60 18.42 -1.71 -1.59
CA GLU A 60 17.44 -2.64 -1.01
C GLU A 60 17.02 -3.76 -1.97
N TRP A 61 17.59 -3.80 -3.18
CA TRP A 61 17.33 -4.85 -4.15
C TRP A 61 17.75 -6.22 -3.62
N ARG A 62 16.78 -7.11 -3.48
CA ARG A 62 17.02 -8.48 -3.00
C ARG A 62 16.88 -9.48 -4.14
N TYR A 63 17.85 -10.37 -4.25
CA TYR A 63 17.78 -11.52 -5.12
C TYR A 63 16.70 -12.50 -4.65
N THR A 64 15.65 -12.68 -5.44
CA THR A 64 14.48 -13.50 -5.06
C THR A 64 14.36 -14.80 -5.85
N GLY A 65 15.28 -15.07 -6.76
CA GLY A 65 15.20 -16.21 -7.67
C GLY A 65 14.23 -16.03 -8.85
N GLU A 66 13.47 -14.93 -8.91
CA GLU A 66 12.64 -14.63 -10.08
C GLU A 66 13.51 -14.35 -11.31
N SER A 67 13.24 -15.05 -12.42
CA SER A 67 14.04 -14.97 -13.63
C SER A 67 13.63 -13.84 -14.57
N ILE A 68 14.61 -13.26 -15.27
CA ILE A 68 14.39 -12.51 -16.51
C ILE A 68 14.46 -13.54 -17.65
N CYS A 69 13.39 -13.65 -18.45
CA CYS A 69 13.30 -14.62 -19.53
C CYS A 69 13.56 -13.94 -20.87
N ILE A 70 14.53 -14.48 -21.63
CA ILE A 70 15.00 -13.96 -22.92
C ILE A 70 14.95 -15.09 -23.94
N THR A 71 14.30 -14.86 -25.08
CA THR A 71 14.25 -15.83 -26.18
C THR A 71 15.60 -15.92 -26.91
N SER A 72 15.78 -16.96 -27.74
CA SER A 72 16.93 -17.08 -28.62
C SER A 72 17.12 -15.90 -29.57
N ALA A 73 16.03 -15.18 -29.91
CA ALA A 73 16.07 -13.94 -30.69
C ALA A 73 16.43 -12.69 -29.87
N GLY A 74 16.74 -12.83 -28.57
CA GLY A 74 17.06 -11.70 -27.67
C GLY A 74 15.85 -10.93 -27.14
N LYS A 75 14.63 -11.45 -27.33
CA LYS A 75 13.42 -10.79 -26.85
C LYS A 75 13.14 -11.13 -25.40
N VAL A 76 12.88 -10.11 -24.60
CA VAL A 76 12.45 -10.24 -23.21
C VAL A 76 10.97 -10.66 -23.17
N THR A 77 10.66 -11.79 -22.60
CA THR A 77 9.30 -12.30 -22.39
C THR A 77 8.81 -12.14 -20.94
N ASP A 78 9.73 -12.11 -19.98
CA ASP A 78 9.45 -11.71 -18.59
C ASP A 78 10.59 -10.86 -18.01
N GLY A 79 10.28 -10.07 -16.98
CA GLY A 79 11.25 -9.21 -16.29
C GLY A 79 11.37 -7.79 -16.86
N GLN A 80 10.53 -7.36 -17.83
CA GLN A 80 10.61 -6.03 -18.42
C GLN A 80 10.59 -4.89 -17.39
N HIS A 81 9.76 -4.98 -16.32
CA HIS A 81 9.69 -3.95 -15.29
C HIS A 81 10.99 -3.83 -14.49
N ARG A 82 11.65 -4.94 -14.22
CA ARG A 82 12.96 -5.02 -13.52
C ARG A 82 14.08 -4.40 -14.39
N LEU A 83 14.09 -4.70 -15.67
CA LEU A 83 15.04 -4.08 -16.60
C LEU A 83 14.83 -2.59 -16.73
N HIS A 84 13.57 -2.13 -16.88
CA HIS A 84 13.29 -0.68 -16.88
C HIS A 84 13.69 -0.01 -15.57
N ALA A 85 13.48 -0.67 -14.43
CA ALA A 85 13.86 -0.14 -13.13
C ALA A 85 15.39 -0.06 -12.97
N CYS A 86 16.13 -1.04 -13.47
CA CYS A 86 17.59 -1.02 -13.51
C CYS A 86 18.11 0.20 -14.29
N VAL A 87 17.53 0.47 -15.46
CA VAL A 87 17.88 1.66 -16.27
C VAL A 87 17.55 2.96 -15.53
N VAL A 88 16.35 3.05 -14.92
CA VAL A 88 15.91 4.25 -14.19
C VAL A 88 16.77 4.51 -12.95
N ALA A 89 17.13 3.46 -12.20
CA ALA A 89 17.97 3.56 -11.02
C ALA A 89 19.43 3.83 -11.34
N ASN A 90 19.84 3.61 -12.58
CA ASN A 90 21.25 3.66 -13.03
C ASN A 90 22.19 2.83 -12.16
N LYS A 91 21.74 1.67 -11.70
CA LYS A 91 22.49 0.71 -10.88
C LYS A 91 22.30 -0.72 -11.39
N PRO A 92 23.32 -1.59 -11.34
CA PRO A 92 23.19 -2.99 -11.76
C PRO A 92 22.32 -3.78 -10.80
N ILE A 93 21.69 -4.84 -11.34
CA ILE A 93 20.88 -5.78 -10.56
C ILE A 93 21.42 -7.21 -10.69
N ARG A 94 21.53 -7.93 -9.58
CA ARG A 94 21.79 -9.37 -9.57
C ARG A 94 20.46 -10.11 -9.69
N THR A 95 20.33 -10.99 -10.68
CA THR A 95 19.07 -11.71 -10.96
C THR A 95 19.36 -13.04 -11.67
N VAL A 96 18.35 -13.93 -11.69
CA VAL A 96 18.39 -15.10 -12.58
C VAL A 96 18.06 -14.65 -13.98
N VAL A 97 18.80 -15.14 -14.97
CA VAL A 97 18.51 -14.94 -16.39
C VAL A 97 18.35 -16.27 -17.06
N ALA A 98 17.19 -16.51 -17.67
CA ALA A 98 16.89 -17.66 -18.51
C ALA A 98 16.97 -17.23 -19.98
N ARG A 99 17.92 -17.79 -20.72
CA ARG A 99 18.14 -17.49 -22.15
C ARG A 99 17.71 -18.66 -23.01
N GLY A 100 17.37 -18.40 -24.29
CA GLY A 100 16.93 -19.41 -25.22
C GLY A 100 15.49 -19.91 -24.99
N VAL A 101 14.72 -19.24 -24.14
CA VAL A 101 13.35 -19.65 -23.80
C VAL A 101 12.43 -19.59 -25.01
N ARG A 102 11.60 -20.60 -25.21
CA ARG A 102 10.63 -20.63 -26.32
C ARG A 102 9.54 -19.58 -26.12
N THR A 103 9.34 -18.75 -27.14
CA THR A 103 8.40 -17.62 -27.08
C THR A 103 6.97 -18.06 -26.74
N LYS A 104 6.52 -19.20 -27.27
CA LYS A 104 5.17 -19.72 -27.06
C LYS A 104 4.95 -20.13 -25.60
N ASP A 105 5.88 -20.88 -25.05
CA ASP A 105 5.76 -21.46 -23.71
C ASP A 105 5.86 -20.35 -22.63
N SER A 106 6.72 -19.37 -22.83
CA SER A 106 6.90 -18.27 -21.86
C SER A 106 5.76 -17.24 -21.88
N ALA A 107 5.15 -16.98 -23.06
CA ALA A 107 4.09 -16.00 -23.19
C ALA A 107 2.74 -16.47 -22.59
N GLU A 108 2.48 -17.79 -22.64
CA GLU A 108 1.25 -18.36 -22.07
C GLU A 108 1.31 -18.53 -20.55
N VAL A 109 2.50 -18.71 -19.97
CA VAL A 109 2.67 -19.02 -18.55
C VAL A 109 3.27 -17.85 -17.75
N ALA A 110 3.99 -16.94 -18.40
CA ALA A 110 4.60 -15.81 -17.72
C ALA A 110 3.56 -14.90 -17.07
N GLY A 111 3.63 -14.78 -15.76
CA GLY A 111 2.77 -13.90 -14.98
C GLY A 111 1.40 -14.46 -14.63
N THR A 112 1.14 -15.76 -14.82
CA THR A 112 -0.09 -16.44 -14.36
C THR A 112 -0.06 -16.74 -12.86
N GLY A 113 1.08 -16.68 -12.20
CA GLY A 113 1.21 -16.81 -10.75
C GLY A 113 0.48 -15.67 -10.01
N LEU A 114 -0.26 -16.00 -8.97
CA LEU A 114 -0.82 -15.01 -8.05
C LEU A 114 0.33 -14.23 -7.41
N GLY A 115 0.37 -12.92 -7.67
CA GLY A 115 1.33 -12.03 -7.01
C GLY A 115 1.06 -12.01 -5.51
N ARG A 116 2.10 -12.16 -4.69
CA ARG A 116 1.99 -12.02 -3.23
C ARG A 116 1.39 -10.66 -2.87
N THR A 117 0.48 -10.66 -1.92
CA THR A 117 -0.15 -9.46 -1.40
C THR A 117 0.52 -9.02 -0.08
N MET A 118 0.24 -7.81 0.39
CA MET A 118 0.71 -7.36 1.70
C MET A 118 0.21 -8.25 2.86
N PRO A 119 -1.06 -8.71 2.89
CA PRO A 119 -1.50 -9.73 3.86
C PRO A 119 -0.70 -11.03 3.80
N ASP A 120 -0.25 -11.47 2.61
CA ASP A 120 0.56 -12.68 2.50
C ASP A 120 1.97 -12.47 3.09
N ALA A 121 2.56 -11.29 2.91
CA ALA A 121 3.84 -10.94 3.52
C ALA A 121 3.75 -10.95 5.06
N LEU A 122 2.69 -10.37 5.62
CA LEU A 122 2.42 -10.40 7.07
C LEU A 122 2.19 -11.83 7.58
N PHE A 123 1.43 -12.66 6.84
CA PHE A 123 1.24 -14.06 7.20
C PHE A 123 2.55 -14.85 7.23
N MET A 124 3.41 -14.65 6.24
CA MET A 124 4.73 -15.30 6.17
C MET A 124 5.67 -14.84 7.28
N ALA A 125 5.46 -13.62 7.82
CA ALA A 125 6.14 -13.11 9.00
C ALA A 125 5.53 -13.62 10.32
N GLY A 126 4.50 -14.48 10.28
CA GLY A 126 3.86 -15.04 11.46
C GLY A 126 2.77 -14.18 12.08
N GLU A 127 2.33 -13.10 11.41
CA GLU A 127 1.36 -12.17 11.96
C GLU A 127 -0.07 -12.73 11.91
N LYS A 128 -0.78 -12.57 13.03
CA LYS A 128 -2.21 -12.80 13.12
C LYS A 128 -2.99 -11.60 12.58
N SER A 129 -4.28 -11.78 12.27
CA SER A 129 -5.14 -10.68 11.79
C SER A 129 -4.59 -9.93 10.57
N ARG A 130 -3.84 -10.61 9.71
CA ARG A 130 -3.09 -10.06 8.57
C ARG A 130 -3.86 -9.08 7.69
N ASN A 131 -5.16 -9.32 7.45
CA ASN A 131 -6.00 -8.44 6.63
C ASN A 131 -6.27 -7.11 7.33
N ASN A 132 -6.61 -7.14 8.62
CA ASN A 132 -6.85 -5.96 9.44
C ASN A 132 -5.55 -5.16 9.64
N LEU A 133 -4.44 -5.86 9.92
CA LEU A 133 -3.10 -5.24 10.00
C LEU A 133 -2.72 -4.56 8.69
N SER A 134 -2.84 -5.24 7.56
CA SER A 134 -2.51 -4.67 6.26
C SER A 134 -3.34 -3.42 5.94
N ALA A 135 -4.64 -3.45 6.25
CA ALA A 135 -5.53 -2.31 6.04
C ALA A 135 -5.17 -1.13 6.97
N ALA A 136 -4.89 -1.41 8.25
CA ALA A 136 -4.52 -0.39 9.23
C ALA A 136 -3.15 0.23 8.91
N LEU A 137 -2.12 -0.58 8.63
CA LEU A 137 -0.78 -0.10 8.26
C LEU A 137 -0.82 0.77 6.99
N THR A 138 -1.56 0.33 5.96
CA THR A 138 -1.70 1.11 4.73
C THR A 138 -2.37 2.46 5.01
N LYS A 139 -3.42 2.48 5.84
CA LYS A 139 -4.11 3.71 6.22
C LYS A 139 -3.21 4.61 7.07
N LEU A 140 -2.50 4.06 8.06
CA LEU A 140 -1.56 4.80 8.89
C LEU A 140 -0.47 5.45 8.05
N ARG A 141 0.09 4.73 7.09
CA ARG A 141 1.09 5.28 6.18
C ARG A 141 0.56 6.46 5.37
N PHE A 142 -0.69 6.41 4.91
CA PHE A 142 -1.30 7.55 4.22
C PHE A 142 -1.52 8.75 5.16
N TRP A 143 -1.81 8.50 6.42
CA TRP A 143 -1.88 9.56 7.43
C TRP A 143 -0.54 10.26 7.61
N GLU A 144 0.54 9.52 7.80
CA GLU A 144 1.91 10.05 7.97
C GLU A 144 2.35 10.93 6.80
N VAL A 145 2.07 10.51 5.58
CA VAL A 145 2.46 11.26 4.38
C VAL A 145 1.44 12.33 3.97
N GLY A 146 0.47 12.65 4.82
CA GLY A 146 -0.57 13.65 4.54
C GLY A 146 -1.50 13.30 3.37
N ALA A 147 -1.54 12.03 2.96
CA ALA A 147 -2.36 11.58 1.82
C ALA A 147 -3.72 11.08 2.29
N HIS A 148 -4.53 11.95 2.88
CA HIS A 148 -5.82 11.58 3.47
C HIS A 148 -6.92 11.34 2.42
N ARG A 149 -6.81 11.92 1.22
CA ARG A 149 -7.82 11.79 0.15
C ARG A 149 -7.44 10.72 -0.86
N ARG A 150 -8.45 10.07 -1.45
CA ARG A 150 -8.25 9.04 -2.48
C ARG A 150 -7.43 9.52 -3.68
N THR A 151 -7.56 10.78 -4.07
CA THR A 151 -6.74 11.40 -5.12
C THR A 151 -5.28 11.48 -4.70
N GLN A 152 -5.00 11.84 -3.44
CA GLN A 152 -3.67 11.91 -2.85
C GLN A 152 -3.05 10.52 -2.70
N HIS A 153 -3.86 9.47 -2.43
CA HIS A 153 -3.38 8.07 -2.42
C HIS A 153 -2.73 7.67 -3.75
N LYS A 154 -3.29 8.10 -4.89
CA LYS A 154 -2.69 7.82 -6.20
C LYS A 154 -1.34 8.51 -6.34
N THR A 155 -1.25 9.78 -5.98
CA THR A 155 0.00 10.55 -5.99
C THR A 155 1.04 9.95 -5.04
N ALA A 156 0.65 9.60 -3.81
CA ALA A 156 1.53 8.93 -2.86
C ALA A 156 2.08 7.60 -3.39
N LYS A 157 1.24 6.80 -4.06
CA LYS A 157 1.69 5.57 -4.74
C LYS A 157 2.67 5.84 -5.88
N LEU A 158 2.41 6.85 -6.70
CA LEU A 158 3.31 7.25 -7.78
C LEU A 158 4.67 7.69 -7.24
N ASN A 159 4.68 8.43 -6.13
CA ASN A 159 5.88 8.92 -5.48
C ASN A 159 6.56 7.87 -4.56
N GLY A 160 6.00 6.64 -4.45
CA GLY A 160 6.53 5.54 -3.65
C GLY A 160 6.41 5.70 -2.15
N LEU A 161 5.52 6.56 -1.72
CA LEU A 161 5.22 6.77 -0.31
C LEU A 161 4.26 5.72 0.27
N SER A 162 3.69 4.85 -0.57
CA SER A 162 2.84 3.74 -0.13
C SER A 162 3.64 2.52 0.25
N LEU A 163 3.10 1.70 1.16
CA LEU A 163 3.68 0.41 1.51
C LEU A 163 3.64 -0.58 0.34
N SER A 164 4.57 -1.51 0.37
CA SER A 164 4.67 -2.65 -0.52
C SER A 164 4.72 -3.95 0.29
N ASN A 165 4.67 -5.10 -0.39
CA ASN A 165 4.86 -6.40 0.26
C ASN A 165 6.23 -6.55 0.94
N ARG A 166 7.23 -5.76 0.53
CA ARG A 166 8.58 -5.80 1.07
C ARG A 166 8.72 -4.93 2.31
N THR A 167 8.05 -3.78 2.33
CA THR A 167 8.20 -2.77 3.38
C THR A 167 7.20 -2.90 4.51
N ILE A 168 6.09 -3.63 4.32
CA ILE A 168 5.00 -3.66 5.32
C ILE A 168 5.40 -4.32 6.63
N VAL A 169 6.29 -5.33 6.61
CA VAL A 169 6.76 -6.03 7.81
C VAL A 169 7.69 -5.12 8.61
N ASP A 170 8.60 -4.43 7.93
CA ASP A 170 9.53 -3.49 8.56
C ASP A 170 8.76 -2.29 9.14
N TYR A 171 7.76 -1.80 8.41
CA TYR A 171 6.87 -0.74 8.90
C TYR A 171 6.04 -1.17 10.12
N LEU A 172 5.58 -2.43 10.17
CA LEU A 172 4.93 -2.97 11.38
C LEU A 172 5.90 -3.07 12.57
N ALA A 173 7.18 -3.29 12.32
CA ALA A 173 8.19 -3.30 13.40
C ALA A 173 8.36 -1.92 14.05
N VAL A 174 8.16 -0.83 13.29
CA VAL A 174 8.11 0.55 13.81
C VAL A 174 6.82 0.82 14.62
N HIS A 175 5.72 0.16 14.26
CA HIS A 175 4.41 0.34 14.89
C HIS A 175 3.89 -0.94 15.60
N PRO A 176 4.64 -1.54 16.55
CA PRO A 176 4.33 -2.87 17.10
C PRO A 176 2.98 -2.94 17.82
N ARG A 177 2.57 -1.85 18.50
CA ARG A 177 1.29 -1.76 19.23
C ARG A 177 0.06 -1.89 18.32
N LEU A 178 0.22 -1.71 16.99
CA LEU A 178 -0.90 -1.87 16.07
C LEU A 178 -1.45 -3.31 16.04
N ARG A 179 -0.63 -4.32 16.43
CA ARG A 179 -1.07 -5.71 16.59
C ARG A 179 -2.19 -5.86 17.63
N ASP A 180 -2.07 -5.13 18.73
CA ASP A 180 -3.05 -5.18 19.83
C ASP A 180 -4.30 -4.40 19.43
N VAL A 181 -4.12 -3.22 18.85
CA VAL A 181 -5.21 -2.34 18.44
C VAL A 181 -6.13 -3.00 17.41
N VAL A 182 -5.59 -3.70 16.39
CA VAL A 182 -6.44 -4.33 15.36
C VAL A 182 -7.29 -5.49 15.91
N ASN A 183 -6.98 -6.01 17.07
CA ASN A 183 -7.76 -7.03 17.75
C ASN A 183 -8.88 -6.41 18.60
N LEU A 184 -8.70 -5.20 19.15
CA LEU A 184 -9.72 -4.51 19.94
C LEU A 184 -11.01 -4.26 19.15
N PHE A 185 -10.88 -3.86 17.90
CA PHE A 185 -12.01 -3.43 17.07
C PHE A 185 -12.44 -4.44 16.00
N SER A 186 -11.97 -5.68 16.06
CA SER A 186 -12.25 -6.67 14.99
C SER A 186 -13.71 -7.05 14.86
N ASN A 187 -14.48 -7.07 15.95
CA ASN A 187 -15.87 -7.55 15.98
C ASN A 187 -16.90 -6.50 16.39
N SER A 188 -16.57 -5.56 17.27
CA SER A 188 -17.55 -4.61 17.85
C SER A 188 -17.81 -3.37 17.00
N VAL A 189 -16.84 -2.93 16.21
CA VAL A 189 -16.90 -1.67 15.44
C VAL A 189 -17.45 -1.85 14.03
N THR A 190 -17.49 -3.06 13.52
CA THR A 190 -17.96 -3.37 12.15
C THR A 190 -19.38 -2.84 11.85
N TYR A 191 -20.19 -2.67 12.89
CA TYR A 191 -21.53 -2.13 12.77
C TYR A 191 -21.61 -0.61 12.70
N VAL A 192 -20.53 0.09 13.05
CA VAL A 192 -20.55 1.55 13.19
C VAL A 192 -19.66 2.22 12.14
N MET A 193 -18.44 1.71 11.95
CA MET A 193 -17.48 2.23 10.98
C MET A 193 -16.55 1.12 10.47
N PRO A 194 -15.77 1.35 9.38
CA PRO A 194 -14.77 0.40 8.94
C PRO A 194 -13.71 0.15 10.04
N PRO A 195 -13.34 -1.12 10.32
CA PRO A 195 -12.32 -1.44 11.32
C PRO A 195 -11.01 -0.70 11.11
N SER A 196 -10.57 -0.48 9.86
CA SER A 196 -9.36 0.27 9.57
C SER A 196 -9.41 1.74 10.00
N THR A 197 -10.59 2.37 9.97
CA THR A 197 -10.79 3.72 10.51
C THR A 197 -10.67 3.72 12.02
N ALA A 198 -11.40 2.84 12.71
CA ALA A 198 -11.37 2.75 14.16
C ALA A 198 -9.95 2.43 14.67
N ASN A 199 -9.31 1.41 14.10
CA ASN A 199 -7.96 1.00 14.49
C ASN A 199 -6.92 2.11 14.35
N VAL A 200 -6.93 2.82 13.23
CA VAL A 200 -5.94 3.88 12.98
C VAL A 200 -6.23 5.11 13.81
N CYS A 201 -7.49 5.54 13.92
CA CYS A 201 -7.86 6.65 14.77
C CYS A 201 -7.55 6.35 16.25
N TYR A 202 -7.90 5.16 16.76
CA TYR A 202 -7.55 4.75 18.12
C TYR A 202 -6.04 4.77 18.34
N TYR A 203 -5.28 4.19 17.42
CA TYR A 203 -3.82 4.16 17.49
C TYR A 203 -3.22 5.58 17.54
N ILE A 204 -3.64 6.45 16.65
CA ILE A 204 -3.16 7.84 16.58
C ILE A 204 -3.59 8.63 17.82
N PHE A 205 -4.84 8.54 18.25
CA PHE A 205 -5.35 9.27 19.41
C PHE A 205 -4.70 8.83 20.72
N SER A 206 -4.33 7.55 20.83
CA SER A 206 -3.61 7.03 22.02
C SER A 206 -2.22 7.64 22.22
N HIS A 207 -1.65 8.28 21.19
CA HIS A 207 -0.38 9.02 21.30
C HIS A 207 -0.60 10.45 21.81
N TYR A 208 -1.83 10.95 21.72
CA TYR A 208 -2.19 12.20 22.34
C TYR A 208 -2.32 12.05 23.87
N ASP A 209 -3.24 11.22 24.30
CA ASP A 209 -3.49 10.86 25.67
C ASP A 209 -4.24 9.51 25.71
N ALA A 210 -3.68 8.54 26.41
CA ALA A 210 -4.23 7.20 26.45
C ALA A 210 -5.57 7.13 27.19
N GLU A 211 -5.71 7.86 28.30
CA GLU A 211 -6.93 7.84 29.12
C GLU A 211 -8.07 8.57 28.41
N VAL A 212 -7.79 9.73 27.82
CA VAL A 212 -8.76 10.49 27.03
C VAL A 212 -9.20 9.70 25.80
N ASN A 213 -8.28 8.97 25.16
CA ASN A 213 -8.60 8.09 24.03
C ASN A 213 -9.53 6.95 24.45
N GLU A 214 -9.26 6.29 25.58
CA GLU A 214 -10.12 5.23 26.11
C GLU A 214 -11.53 5.76 26.40
N LEU A 215 -11.66 6.89 27.10
CA LEU A 215 -12.94 7.52 27.38
C LEU A 215 -13.72 7.86 26.11
N PHE A 216 -13.05 8.47 25.13
CA PHE A 216 -13.68 8.78 23.85
C PHE A 216 -14.26 7.54 23.16
N TRP A 217 -13.46 6.46 23.08
CA TRP A 217 -13.90 5.23 22.41
C TRP A 217 -14.93 4.44 23.22
N ASP A 218 -14.89 4.52 24.54
CA ASP A 218 -15.93 3.94 25.38
C ASP A 218 -17.27 4.59 25.12
N GLU A 219 -17.32 5.93 25.09
CA GLU A 219 -18.52 6.68 24.71
C GLU A 219 -18.97 6.38 23.28
N VAL A 220 -18.05 6.29 22.33
CA VAL A 220 -18.37 5.96 20.93
C VAL A 220 -18.94 4.54 20.79
N LEU A 221 -18.46 3.57 21.55
CA LEU A 221 -18.90 2.18 21.48
C LEU A 221 -20.18 1.92 22.28
N HIS A 222 -20.23 2.35 23.52
CA HIS A 222 -21.30 2.03 24.45
C HIS A 222 -22.38 3.10 24.50
N GLY A 223 -22.01 4.37 24.50
CA GLY A 223 -22.94 5.51 24.44
C GLY A 223 -23.74 5.74 25.69
N GLU A 224 -23.25 5.27 26.82
CA GLU A 224 -23.91 5.45 28.10
C GLU A 224 -23.79 6.90 28.59
N GLY A 225 -24.88 7.46 29.10
CA GLY A 225 -24.91 8.81 29.71
C GLY A 225 -24.77 9.99 28.76
N LEU A 226 -24.70 9.79 27.44
CA LEU A 226 -24.50 10.85 26.45
C LEU A 226 -25.72 11.78 26.35
N LYS A 227 -25.45 13.07 26.18
CA LYS A 227 -26.45 14.12 25.98
C LYS A 227 -26.41 14.67 24.55
N ILE A 228 -27.54 15.23 24.13
CA ILE A 228 -27.60 15.97 22.86
C ILE A 228 -26.64 17.15 22.96
N GLY A 229 -25.71 17.24 22.00
CA GLY A 229 -24.66 18.24 21.99
C GLY A 229 -23.29 17.64 22.26
N ASP A 230 -23.18 16.51 22.96
CA ASP A 230 -21.91 15.84 23.11
C ASP A 230 -21.35 15.41 21.76
N ALA A 231 -20.04 15.59 21.56
CA ALA A 231 -19.38 15.27 20.31
C ALA A 231 -19.54 13.79 19.94
N THR A 232 -19.43 12.90 20.92
CA THR A 232 -19.59 11.44 20.79
C THR A 232 -21.04 11.06 20.47
N TYR A 233 -22.04 11.70 21.11
CA TYR A 233 -23.46 11.52 20.77
C TYR A 233 -23.73 11.88 19.31
N THR A 234 -23.24 13.03 18.87
CA THR A 234 -23.42 13.52 17.51
C THR A 234 -22.71 12.62 16.49
N LEU A 235 -21.49 12.14 16.80
CA LEU A 235 -20.79 11.16 15.99
C LEU A 235 -21.57 9.84 15.87
N ARG A 236 -22.01 9.25 16.97
CA ARG A 236 -22.80 8.00 17.00
C ARG A 236 -24.06 8.13 16.15
N THR A 237 -24.77 9.23 16.30
CA THR A 237 -25.99 9.50 15.53
C THR A 237 -25.70 9.57 14.03
N LEU A 238 -24.63 10.24 13.64
CA LEU A 238 -24.21 10.30 12.24
C LEU A 238 -23.85 8.91 11.70
N LEU A 239 -23.06 8.15 12.43
CA LEU A 239 -22.61 6.80 12.04
C LEU A 239 -23.80 5.84 11.91
N ALA A 240 -24.74 5.85 12.85
CA ALA A 240 -25.96 5.04 12.81
C ALA A 240 -26.83 5.38 11.59
N ARG A 241 -26.98 6.66 11.27
CA ARG A 241 -27.70 7.11 10.06
C ARG A 241 -26.98 6.67 8.78
N ASN A 242 -25.65 6.78 8.77
CA ASN A 242 -24.84 6.36 7.63
C ASN A 242 -24.97 4.87 7.35
N GLN A 243 -25.04 4.05 8.37
CA GLN A 243 -25.17 2.61 8.24
C GLN A 243 -26.49 2.18 7.59
N ARG A 244 -27.58 2.93 7.84
CA ARG A 244 -28.91 2.68 7.25
C ARG A 244 -28.99 3.02 5.77
N LYS A 245 -28.01 3.78 5.23
CA LYS A 245 -27.97 4.14 3.82
C LYS A 245 -27.55 2.97 2.92
N PRO A 246 -28.00 2.93 1.67
CA PRO A 246 -27.46 2.04 0.66
C PRO A 246 -25.93 2.19 0.54
N LYS A 247 -25.21 1.10 0.27
CA LYS A 247 -23.73 1.10 0.25
C LYS A 247 -23.11 2.22 -0.60
N ARG A 248 -23.72 2.54 -1.75
CA ARG A 248 -23.28 3.60 -2.67
C ARG A 248 -23.41 5.03 -2.12
N GLU A 249 -24.27 5.22 -1.12
CA GLU A 249 -24.58 6.52 -0.51
C GLU A 249 -23.89 6.70 0.86
N ARG A 250 -23.16 5.67 1.32
CA ARG A 250 -22.43 5.73 2.57
C ARG A 250 -21.23 6.66 2.45
N LEU A 251 -20.89 7.25 3.57
CA LEU A 251 -19.69 8.07 3.70
C LEU A 251 -18.44 7.28 3.27
N THR A 252 -17.57 7.95 2.56
CA THR A 252 -16.27 7.38 2.18
C THR A 252 -15.38 7.21 3.42
N SER A 253 -14.37 6.34 3.33
CA SER A 253 -13.42 6.14 4.43
C SER A 253 -12.72 7.43 4.83
N GLU A 254 -12.32 8.25 3.85
CA GLU A 254 -11.66 9.55 4.08
C GLU A 254 -12.56 10.56 4.81
N TYR A 255 -13.85 10.60 4.42
CA TYR A 255 -14.84 11.45 5.12
C TYR A 255 -15.01 10.98 6.56
N MET A 256 -15.06 9.67 6.78
CA MET A 256 -15.24 9.08 8.09
C MET A 256 -14.03 9.35 9.00
N ASP A 257 -12.81 9.21 8.47
CA ASP A 257 -11.57 9.56 9.17
C ASP A 257 -11.59 11.04 9.62
N ALA A 258 -11.98 11.95 8.72
CA ALA A 258 -12.08 13.37 9.04
C ALA A 258 -13.14 13.67 10.12
N ILE A 259 -14.30 13.03 10.05
CA ILE A 259 -15.37 13.24 11.04
C ILE A 259 -14.98 12.69 12.41
N VAL A 260 -14.36 11.51 12.48
CA VAL A 260 -13.88 10.92 13.74
C VAL A 260 -12.82 11.82 14.36
N THR A 261 -11.90 12.37 13.56
CA THR A 261 -10.89 13.33 14.03
C THR A 261 -11.52 14.62 14.57
N LYS A 262 -12.51 15.18 13.86
CA LYS A 262 -13.24 16.36 14.34
C LYS A 262 -13.99 16.09 15.64
N ALA A 263 -14.57 14.88 15.76
CA ALA A 263 -15.27 14.48 16.97
C ALA A 263 -14.32 14.33 18.16
N PHE A 264 -13.16 13.71 17.96
CA PHE A 264 -12.13 13.61 18.98
C PHE A 264 -11.62 14.99 19.42
N ASN A 265 -11.31 15.88 18.49
CA ASN A 265 -10.91 17.26 18.83
C ASN A 265 -11.98 17.98 19.67
N ALA A 266 -13.25 17.87 19.28
CA ALA A 266 -14.35 18.50 20.00
C ALA A 266 -14.57 17.86 21.39
N PHE A 267 -14.37 16.56 21.52
CA PHE A 267 -14.43 15.83 22.78
C PHE A 267 -13.34 16.33 23.76
N VAL A 268 -12.10 16.42 23.29
CA VAL A 268 -10.97 16.92 24.09
C VAL A 268 -11.19 18.37 24.54
N GLU A 269 -11.77 19.20 23.68
CA GLU A 269 -12.10 20.60 24.00
C GLU A 269 -13.33 20.76 24.89
N GLY A 270 -14.08 19.69 25.17
CA GLY A 270 -15.39 19.78 25.85
C GLY A 270 -16.43 20.62 25.07
N ARG A 271 -16.29 20.67 23.74
CA ARG A 271 -17.09 21.54 22.88
C ARG A 271 -18.35 20.84 22.40
N GLU A 272 -19.49 21.48 22.60
CA GLU A 272 -20.76 21.03 22.05
C GLU A 272 -20.78 21.05 20.52
N VAL A 273 -21.29 19.97 19.90
CA VAL A 273 -21.41 19.84 18.46
C VAL A 273 -22.78 19.29 18.09
N ARG A 274 -23.52 20.01 17.25
CA ARG A 274 -24.84 19.55 16.78
C ARG A 274 -24.77 18.72 15.51
N HIS A 275 -23.76 18.90 14.67
CA HIS A 275 -23.54 18.11 13.44
C HIS A 275 -22.10 18.21 12.97
N PHE A 276 -21.61 17.13 12.35
CA PHE A 276 -20.30 17.08 11.70
C PHE A 276 -20.46 17.14 10.18
N ARG A 277 -19.57 17.89 9.54
CA ARG A 277 -19.43 17.97 8.08
C ARG A 277 -17.94 17.96 7.71
N PHE A 278 -17.65 17.43 6.52
CA PHE A 278 -16.34 17.51 5.90
C PHE A 278 -16.55 17.78 4.40
N ALA A 279 -16.13 18.93 3.92
CA ALA A 279 -16.31 19.33 2.52
C ALA A 279 -15.14 18.88 1.64
N ASP A 280 -15.39 18.70 0.35
CA ASP A 280 -14.35 18.28 -0.60
C ASP A 280 -13.17 19.25 -0.70
N ALA A 281 -13.44 20.55 -0.54
CA ALA A 281 -12.40 21.60 -0.55
C ALA A 281 -11.76 21.83 0.82
N GLU A 282 -12.27 21.20 1.88
CA GLU A 282 -11.77 21.42 3.25
C GLU A 282 -10.43 20.68 3.45
N THR A 283 -9.49 21.34 4.12
CA THR A 283 -8.26 20.70 4.58
C THR A 283 -8.60 19.60 5.59
N PHE A 284 -7.91 18.47 5.51
CA PHE A 284 -8.12 17.38 6.46
C PHE A 284 -7.84 17.90 7.88
N PRO A 285 -8.72 17.62 8.86
CA PRO A 285 -8.58 18.16 10.21
C PRO A 285 -7.30 17.63 10.86
N ALA A 286 -6.43 18.56 11.26
CA ALA A 286 -5.28 18.20 12.08
C ALA A 286 -5.77 17.84 13.50
N LEU A 287 -5.05 16.96 14.15
CA LEU A 287 -5.17 16.80 15.60
C LEU A 287 -4.58 18.04 16.25
N LEU A 288 -5.29 18.63 17.19
CA LEU A 288 -5.00 19.97 17.75
C LEU A 288 -3.71 20.05 18.58
N TYR A 289 -2.92 18.97 18.66
CA TYR A 289 -1.81 18.88 19.58
C TYR A 289 -0.48 18.48 18.92
N PRO A 290 0.62 19.18 19.25
CA PRO A 290 1.93 19.08 18.57
C PRO A 290 2.67 17.75 18.78
N ARG A 291 2.30 16.93 19.75
CA ARG A 291 2.98 15.65 20.05
C ARG A 291 2.96 14.61 18.92
N LEU A 292 2.08 14.75 17.94
CA LEU A 292 2.09 13.87 16.77
C LEU A 292 3.25 14.16 15.82
N SER A 293 3.65 15.43 15.67
CA SER A 293 4.84 15.77 14.87
C SER A 293 6.12 15.25 15.54
N GLU A 294 6.18 15.23 16.87
CA GLU A 294 7.27 14.65 17.65
C GLU A 294 7.29 13.12 17.48
N PHE A 295 6.12 12.46 17.56
CA PHE A 295 6.00 11.02 17.35
C PHE A 295 6.46 10.58 15.96
N PHE A 296 6.06 11.27 14.90
CA PHE A 296 6.49 10.95 13.55
C PHE A 296 7.97 11.31 13.31
N ALA A 297 8.53 12.29 14.01
CA ALA A 297 9.96 12.61 14.00
C ALA A 297 10.79 11.54 14.73
N GLU A 298 10.31 11.04 15.87
CA GLU A 298 10.98 9.97 16.63
C GLU A 298 10.97 8.63 15.91
N THR A 299 9.93 8.34 15.11
CA THR A 299 9.85 7.11 14.30
C THR A 299 10.63 7.18 12.99
N GLY A 300 11.30 8.31 12.71
CA GLY A 300 12.11 8.49 11.49
C GLY A 300 11.31 8.46 10.19
N THR A 301 10.02 8.77 10.25
CA THR A 301 9.07 8.64 9.13
C THR A 301 8.73 9.98 8.46
N LEU A 302 9.46 11.07 8.79
CA LEU A 302 9.41 12.34 8.04
C LEU A 302 10.51 12.41 7.00
#